data_fda8048e1369f414e0644aae602f633b
#
_entry.id   fda8048e1369f414e0644aae602f633b
#
_cell.length_a   1.000
_cell.length_b   1.000
_cell.length_c   1.000
_cell.angle_alpha   90.00
_cell.angle_beta   90.00
_cell.angle_gamma   90.00
#
_symmetry.space_group_name_H-M   'P 1'
#
loop_
_entity.id
_entity.type
_entity.pdbx_description
1 polymer ?
#
loop_
_entity_poly.entity_id
_entity_poly.type
_entity_poly.pdbx_seq_one_letter_code
_entity_poly.pdbx_strand_id
1 'polypeptide(L)'
;LLIAIRFAWLIIATLVAIAVHEGGHLLCGLAAGIPMRQVTVGTGPLLFRRRFGELWFELRLLPLLGLVNPYPSATIRRARLAVMLVGGVLANAAAIALIAVITKGVAVTAAAGESIAAIVLVQAWMIVANLLPFTVKVKDGRVGTDGLQLLQLMQAKSGAPTAIGTAYAQMIATYAHGGVSPPFTPASPRLMYQLFRMDRWSNPAAAREFVEALLRELGRGILLAAEEAVVIDTLVTHALVCGDASLRPRLDALTQRALRLVPHDTLSGSRGAALVEIGRYAEGKAVLEALIARSGLAPFDIFMTEVHLARAEHGLGNREAGSRWAVAVRRSAEANNTLATSLMLARMDAELAASAQGIDAEARMQA
;
A
#
# COMPACT_ATOMS: atom_id res chain seq x y z
N LEU A 1 3.39 18.43 -39.34
CA LEU A 1 2.14 18.51 -38.65
C LEU A 1 1.36 17.17 -38.72
N LEU A 2 1.14 16.59 -39.91
CA LEU A 2 0.36 15.37 -40.08
C LEU A 2 0.93 14.17 -39.31
N ILE A 3 2.26 13.98 -39.31
CA ILE A 3 2.93 12.92 -38.57
C ILE A 3 2.70 13.07 -37.06
N ALA A 4 2.81 14.30 -36.53
CA ALA A 4 2.57 14.57 -35.12
C ALA A 4 1.11 14.27 -34.70
N ILE A 5 0.14 14.60 -35.55
CA ILE A 5 -1.28 14.31 -35.33
C ILE A 5 -1.53 12.80 -35.32
N ARG A 6 -0.95 12.05 -36.27
CA ARG A 6 -1.07 10.57 -36.31
C ARG A 6 -0.43 9.92 -35.10
N PHE A 7 0.71 10.44 -34.65
CA PHE A 7 1.38 9.93 -33.44
C PHE A 7 0.57 10.21 -32.17
N ALA A 8 0.04 11.42 -32.01
CA ALA A 8 -0.84 11.77 -30.90
C ALA A 8 -2.11 10.89 -30.88
N TRP A 9 -2.69 10.61 -32.04
CA TRP A 9 -3.84 9.72 -32.20
C TRP A 9 -3.52 8.28 -31.77
N LEU A 10 -2.33 7.76 -32.14
CA LEU A 10 -1.90 6.43 -31.73
C LEU A 10 -1.72 6.33 -30.20
N ILE A 11 -1.16 7.36 -29.56
CA ILE A 11 -1.05 7.44 -28.09
C ILE A 11 -2.43 7.36 -27.45
N ILE A 12 -3.39 8.16 -27.92
CA ILE A 12 -4.76 8.19 -27.40
C ILE A 12 -5.42 6.82 -27.61
N ALA A 13 -5.33 6.24 -28.80
CA ALA A 13 -5.89 4.93 -29.10
C ALA A 13 -5.32 3.84 -28.17
N THR A 14 -4.02 3.90 -27.89
CA THR A 14 -3.36 2.95 -26.99
C THR A 14 -3.82 3.14 -25.54
N LEU A 15 -3.93 4.39 -25.04
CA LEU A 15 -4.47 4.65 -23.71
C LEU A 15 -5.91 4.16 -23.57
N VAL A 16 -6.74 4.36 -24.60
CA VAL A 16 -8.12 3.84 -24.63
C VAL A 16 -8.12 2.32 -24.60
N ALA A 17 -7.25 1.65 -25.38
CA ALA A 17 -7.15 0.20 -25.40
C ALA A 17 -6.73 -0.37 -24.05
N ILE A 18 -5.78 0.26 -23.38
CA ILE A 18 -5.39 -0.09 -22.00
C ILE A 18 -6.56 0.14 -21.04
N ALA A 19 -7.28 1.27 -21.15
CA ALA A 19 -8.42 1.54 -20.27
C ALA A 19 -9.54 0.51 -20.43
N VAL A 20 -9.82 0.08 -21.67
CA VAL A 20 -10.78 -1.01 -21.97
C VAL A 20 -10.32 -2.32 -21.33
N HIS A 21 -9.05 -2.67 -21.49
CA HIS A 21 -8.44 -3.88 -20.92
C HIS A 21 -8.54 -3.91 -19.39
N GLU A 22 -8.04 -2.86 -18.73
CA GLU A 22 -8.09 -2.75 -17.27
C GLU A 22 -9.54 -2.66 -16.76
N GLY A 23 -10.42 -2.00 -17.52
CA GLY A 23 -11.86 -1.99 -17.26
C GLY A 23 -12.47 -3.39 -17.28
N GLY A 24 -12.02 -4.26 -18.19
CA GLY A 24 -12.40 -5.67 -18.25
C GLY A 24 -12.00 -6.43 -16.99
N HIS A 25 -10.76 -6.30 -16.54
CA HIS A 25 -10.29 -6.89 -15.28
C HIS A 25 -11.10 -6.38 -14.09
N LEU A 26 -11.33 -5.08 -14.02
CA LEU A 26 -12.13 -4.46 -12.96
C LEU A 26 -13.54 -5.03 -12.92
N LEU A 27 -14.27 -5.01 -14.04
CA LEU A 27 -15.66 -5.46 -14.10
C LEU A 27 -15.80 -6.95 -13.80
N CYS A 28 -14.97 -7.80 -14.42
CA CYS A 28 -14.97 -9.22 -14.17
C CYS A 28 -14.55 -9.57 -12.75
N GLY A 29 -13.58 -8.85 -12.18
CA GLY A 29 -13.16 -9.01 -10.81
C GLY A 29 -14.26 -8.63 -9.81
N LEU A 30 -14.92 -7.48 -10.00
CA LEU A 30 -16.06 -7.07 -9.18
C LEU A 30 -17.22 -8.07 -9.29
N ALA A 31 -17.55 -8.52 -10.50
CA ALA A 31 -18.58 -9.55 -10.73
C ALA A 31 -18.21 -10.88 -10.06
N ALA A 32 -16.93 -11.22 -10.01
CA ALA A 32 -16.43 -12.39 -9.27
C ALA A 32 -16.36 -12.17 -7.74
N GLY A 33 -16.75 -10.99 -7.22
CA GLY A 33 -16.70 -10.67 -5.80
C GLY A 33 -15.29 -10.44 -5.28
N ILE A 34 -14.36 -9.99 -6.12
CA ILE A 34 -13.02 -9.60 -5.74
C ILE A 34 -13.01 -8.11 -5.35
N PRO A 35 -12.62 -7.74 -4.12
CA PRO A 35 -12.55 -6.34 -3.72
C PRO A 35 -11.38 -5.64 -4.44
N MET A 36 -11.68 -4.54 -5.15
CA MET A 36 -10.70 -3.81 -5.95
C MET A 36 -10.20 -2.57 -5.23
N ARG A 37 -8.88 -2.39 -5.26
CA ARG A 37 -8.18 -1.27 -4.60
C ARG A 37 -7.86 -0.14 -5.58
N GLN A 38 -7.31 -0.48 -6.74
CA GLN A 38 -6.76 0.51 -7.66
C GLN A 38 -6.83 0.02 -9.10
N VAL A 39 -7.15 0.95 -9.99
CA VAL A 39 -6.99 0.80 -11.44
C VAL A 39 -6.05 1.90 -11.92
N THR A 40 -5.01 1.53 -12.61
CA THR A 40 -4.05 2.45 -13.22
C THR A 40 -4.03 2.23 -14.73
N VAL A 41 -4.19 3.31 -15.48
CA VAL A 41 -4.09 3.32 -16.94
C VAL A 41 -2.85 4.10 -17.33
N GLY A 42 -1.90 3.44 -17.99
CA GLY A 42 -0.61 4.02 -18.37
C GLY A 42 0.44 4.02 -17.28
N THR A 43 1.61 4.55 -17.60
CA THR A 43 2.79 4.68 -16.73
C THR A 43 3.37 6.09 -16.74
N GLY A 44 4.44 6.36 -15.99
CA GLY A 44 5.10 7.67 -15.95
C GLY A 44 4.36 8.69 -15.10
N PRO A 45 4.43 10.00 -15.45
CA PRO A 45 3.82 11.07 -14.69
C PRO A 45 2.31 10.91 -14.53
N LEU A 46 1.81 11.21 -13.33
CA LEU A 46 0.39 11.17 -13.00
C LEU A 46 -0.31 12.36 -13.64
N LEU A 47 -1.33 12.09 -14.47
CA LEU A 47 -2.18 13.13 -15.09
C LEU A 47 -3.45 13.38 -14.28
N PHE A 48 -4.06 12.31 -13.79
CA PHE A 48 -5.31 12.38 -13.07
C PHE A 48 -5.41 11.25 -12.06
N ARG A 49 -5.94 11.57 -10.87
CA ARG A 49 -6.24 10.60 -9.82
C ARG A 49 -7.56 10.96 -9.17
N ARG A 50 -8.45 9.98 -9.07
CA ARG A 50 -9.74 10.14 -8.42
C ARG A 50 -10.12 8.89 -7.66
N ARG A 51 -10.84 9.10 -6.54
CA ARG A 51 -11.40 8.03 -5.73
C ARG A 51 -12.87 7.85 -6.02
N PHE A 52 -13.29 6.59 -6.22
CA PHE A 52 -14.68 6.17 -6.38
C PHE A 52 -15.01 5.15 -5.29
N GLY A 53 -15.63 5.59 -4.19
CA GLY A 53 -15.79 4.74 -3.02
C GLY A 53 -14.44 4.30 -2.46
N GLU A 54 -14.17 3.00 -2.47
CA GLU A 54 -12.89 2.41 -2.01
C GLU A 54 -11.88 2.17 -3.14
N LEU A 55 -12.26 2.43 -4.38
CA LEU A 55 -11.43 2.24 -5.57
C LEU A 55 -10.70 3.53 -5.94
N TRP A 56 -9.38 3.45 -6.13
CA TRP A 56 -8.59 4.50 -6.73
C TRP A 56 -8.48 4.30 -8.25
N PHE A 57 -8.75 5.35 -9.01
CA PHE A 57 -8.47 5.41 -10.44
C PHE A 57 -7.32 6.37 -10.70
N GLU A 58 -6.33 5.92 -11.46
CA GLU A 58 -5.18 6.73 -11.90
C GLU A 58 -5.03 6.67 -13.42
N LEU A 59 -4.84 7.84 -14.02
CA LEU A 59 -4.44 7.99 -15.42
C LEU A 59 -3.03 8.58 -15.47
N ARG A 60 -2.14 7.95 -16.23
CA ARG A 60 -0.75 8.33 -16.40
C ARG A 60 -0.43 8.60 -17.86
N LEU A 61 0.64 9.38 -18.09
CA LEU A 61 0.94 9.96 -19.41
C LEU A 61 1.35 8.91 -20.46
N LEU A 62 2.14 7.91 -20.09
CA LEU A 62 2.74 6.98 -21.04
C LEU A 62 1.86 5.74 -21.25
N PRO A 63 1.45 5.41 -22.50
CA PRO A 63 0.57 4.29 -22.80
C PRO A 63 1.31 2.95 -22.89
N LEU A 64 2.04 2.58 -21.83
CA LEU A 64 2.88 1.37 -21.87
C LEU A 64 2.28 0.19 -21.11
N LEU A 65 1.60 0.43 -19.99
CA LEU A 65 1.05 -0.60 -19.11
C LEU A 65 -0.22 -0.09 -18.46
N GLY A 66 -1.09 -1.02 -18.08
CA GLY A 66 -2.15 -0.82 -17.12
C GLY A 66 -1.98 -1.75 -15.93
N LEU A 67 -2.76 -1.56 -14.89
CA LEU A 67 -2.70 -2.39 -13.70
C LEU A 67 -4.01 -2.31 -12.91
N VAL A 68 -4.61 -3.45 -12.63
CA VAL A 68 -5.70 -3.59 -11.67
C VAL A 68 -5.18 -4.31 -10.44
N ASN A 69 -5.23 -3.63 -9.31
CA ASN A 69 -4.82 -4.16 -8.02
C ASN A 69 -6.04 -4.46 -7.16
N PRO A 70 -6.33 -5.71 -6.86
CA PRO A 70 -7.28 -6.06 -5.81
C PRO A 70 -6.69 -5.82 -4.42
N TYR A 71 -7.55 -5.76 -3.39
CA TYR A 71 -7.09 -5.86 -2.02
C TYR A 71 -6.54 -7.25 -1.73
N PRO A 72 -5.43 -7.38 -0.98
CA PRO A 72 -4.95 -8.67 -0.50
C PRO A 72 -6.06 -9.39 0.28
N SER A 73 -6.31 -10.65 -0.05
CA SER A 73 -7.32 -11.47 0.64
C SER A 73 -6.99 -12.95 0.50
N ALA A 74 -7.03 -13.67 1.62
CA ALA A 74 -6.81 -15.12 1.65
C ALA A 74 -7.93 -15.93 0.98
N THR A 75 -9.11 -15.32 0.79
CA THR A 75 -10.32 -16.04 0.35
C THR A 75 -10.57 -16.01 -1.15
N ILE A 76 -9.71 -15.36 -1.94
CA ILE A 76 -9.90 -15.29 -3.38
C ILE A 76 -9.60 -16.65 -3.99
N ARG A 77 -10.67 -17.35 -4.40
CA ARG A 77 -10.57 -18.64 -5.10
C ARG A 77 -9.94 -18.44 -6.48
N ARG A 78 -9.14 -19.43 -6.92
CA ARG A 78 -8.47 -19.41 -8.24
C ARG A 78 -9.43 -19.16 -9.40
N ALA A 79 -10.61 -19.80 -9.37
CA ALA A 79 -11.62 -19.58 -10.41
C ALA A 79 -12.04 -18.10 -10.53
N ARG A 80 -12.21 -17.41 -9.41
CA ARG A 80 -12.54 -15.97 -9.40
C ARG A 80 -11.41 -15.13 -9.98
N LEU A 81 -10.16 -15.45 -9.60
CA LEU A 81 -8.97 -14.76 -10.14
C LEU A 81 -8.82 -15.04 -11.64
N ALA A 82 -9.07 -16.27 -12.11
CA ALA A 82 -9.07 -16.59 -13.53
C ALA A 82 -10.13 -15.77 -14.30
N VAL A 83 -11.35 -15.61 -13.76
CA VAL A 83 -12.40 -14.77 -14.35
C VAL A 83 -11.92 -13.33 -14.45
N MET A 84 -11.28 -12.79 -13.41
CA MET A 84 -10.72 -11.44 -13.44
C MET A 84 -9.64 -11.32 -14.54
N LEU A 85 -8.68 -12.24 -14.61
CA LEU A 85 -7.58 -12.21 -15.58
C LEU A 85 -8.05 -12.33 -17.03
N VAL A 86 -9.06 -13.15 -17.32
CA VAL A 86 -9.65 -13.27 -18.67
C VAL A 86 -10.43 -12.01 -19.04
N GLY A 87 -10.92 -11.26 -18.08
CA GLY A 87 -11.76 -10.07 -18.28
C GLY A 87 -11.13 -9.01 -19.18
N GLY A 88 -9.83 -8.75 -19.06
CA GLY A 88 -9.11 -7.77 -19.89
C GLY A 88 -9.13 -8.14 -21.37
N VAL A 89 -8.77 -9.39 -21.67
CA VAL A 89 -8.77 -9.92 -23.04
C VAL A 89 -10.19 -9.93 -23.64
N LEU A 90 -11.19 -10.34 -22.86
CA LEU A 90 -12.59 -10.34 -23.29
C LEU A 90 -13.10 -8.92 -23.58
N ALA A 91 -12.71 -7.94 -22.78
CA ALA A 91 -13.11 -6.55 -23.02
C ALA A 91 -12.52 -5.99 -24.33
N ASN A 92 -11.24 -6.26 -24.62
CA ASN A 92 -10.64 -5.86 -25.90
C ASN A 92 -11.32 -6.58 -27.08
N ALA A 93 -11.64 -7.87 -26.97
CA ALA A 93 -12.37 -8.60 -28.01
C ALA A 93 -13.80 -8.04 -28.21
N ALA A 94 -14.49 -7.73 -27.11
CA ALA A 94 -15.82 -7.11 -27.17
C ALA A 94 -15.77 -5.70 -27.82
N ALA A 95 -14.71 -4.93 -27.56
CA ALA A 95 -14.51 -3.63 -28.21
C ALA A 95 -14.33 -3.76 -29.72
N ILE A 96 -13.55 -4.73 -30.20
CA ILE A 96 -13.41 -5.04 -31.63
C ILE A 96 -14.76 -5.42 -32.23
N ALA A 97 -15.49 -6.34 -31.58
CA ALA A 97 -16.81 -6.77 -32.06
C ALA A 97 -17.81 -5.60 -32.12
N LEU A 98 -17.82 -4.73 -31.11
CA LEU A 98 -18.67 -3.54 -31.08
C LEU A 98 -18.35 -2.58 -32.24
N ILE A 99 -17.06 -2.31 -32.49
CA ILE A 99 -16.61 -1.48 -33.61
C ILE A 99 -17.11 -2.09 -34.92
N ALA A 100 -16.95 -3.40 -35.12
CA ALA A 100 -17.39 -4.08 -36.32
C ALA A 100 -18.94 -3.97 -36.53
N VAL A 101 -19.71 -4.08 -35.43
CA VAL A 101 -21.18 -3.91 -35.48
C VAL A 101 -21.59 -2.48 -35.86
N ILE A 102 -20.96 -1.47 -35.21
CA ILE A 102 -21.27 -0.05 -35.43
C ILE A 102 -20.90 0.38 -36.86
N THR A 103 -19.80 -0.13 -37.40
CA THR A 103 -19.34 0.24 -38.75
C THR A 103 -19.96 -0.56 -39.85
N LYS A 104 -20.73 -1.62 -39.56
CA LYS A 104 -21.43 -2.44 -40.54
C LYS A 104 -22.48 -1.62 -41.26
N GLY A 105 -22.30 -1.51 -42.57
CA GLY A 105 -23.28 -0.79 -43.45
C GLY A 105 -23.18 0.72 -43.39
N VAL A 106 -22.21 1.28 -42.70
CA VAL A 106 -21.95 2.73 -42.65
C VAL A 106 -20.88 3.09 -43.67
N ALA A 107 -21.17 4.06 -44.55
CA ALA A 107 -20.15 4.61 -45.44
C ALA A 107 -19.16 5.45 -44.61
N VAL A 108 -17.93 4.96 -44.44
CA VAL A 108 -16.87 5.66 -43.75
C VAL A 108 -15.92 6.34 -44.73
N THR A 109 -15.48 7.55 -44.42
CA THR A 109 -14.42 8.22 -45.16
C THR A 109 -13.10 7.46 -45.03
N ALA A 110 -12.19 7.60 -45.99
CA ALA A 110 -10.87 6.95 -45.94
C ALA A 110 -10.11 7.26 -44.63
N ALA A 111 -10.13 8.51 -44.20
CA ALA A 111 -9.48 8.93 -42.92
C ALA A 111 -10.13 8.30 -41.69
N ALA A 112 -11.46 8.18 -41.66
CA ALA A 112 -12.13 7.49 -40.56
C ALA A 112 -11.84 5.99 -40.60
N GLY A 113 -11.77 5.37 -41.77
CA GLY A 113 -11.38 3.98 -41.95
C GLY A 113 -9.96 3.67 -41.43
N GLU A 114 -8.99 4.54 -41.74
CA GLU A 114 -7.63 4.43 -41.19
C GLU A 114 -7.61 4.49 -39.64
N SER A 115 -8.37 5.42 -39.07
CA SER A 115 -8.48 5.59 -37.61
C SER A 115 -9.11 4.37 -36.93
N ILE A 116 -10.20 3.84 -37.53
CA ILE A 116 -10.88 2.63 -37.04
C ILE A 116 -9.93 1.42 -37.10
N ALA A 117 -9.23 1.25 -38.23
CA ALA A 117 -8.27 0.17 -38.39
C ALA A 117 -7.13 0.23 -37.36
N ALA A 118 -6.61 1.43 -37.07
CA ALA A 118 -5.62 1.63 -36.08
C ALA A 118 -6.13 1.24 -34.67
N ILE A 119 -7.34 1.64 -34.30
CA ILE A 119 -7.94 1.26 -32.99
C ILE A 119 -8.10 -0.26 -32.91
N VAL A 120 -8.64 -0.92 -33.94
CA VAL A 120 -8.83 -2.37 -34.00
C VAL A 120 -7.48 -3.10 -33.87
N LEU A 121 -6.45 -2.61 -34.59
CA LEU A 121 -5.11 -3.18 -34.55
C LEU A 121 -4.49 -3.09 -33.13
N VAL A 122 -4.65 -1.95 -32.45
CA VAL A 122 -4.16 -1.78 -31.07
C VAL A 122 -4.91 -2.71 -30.11
N GLN A 123 -6.22 -2.84 -30.23
CA GLN A 123 -7.01 -3.79 -29.42
C GLN A 123 -6.57 -5.24 -29.66
N ALA A 124 -6.37 -5.64 -30.91
CA ALA A 124 -5.89 -6.97 -31.26
C ALA A 124 -4.48 -7.23 -30.72
N TRP A 125 -3.58 -6.24 -30.82
CA TRP A 125 -2.25 -6.30 -30.24
C TRP A 125 -2.31 -6.49 -28.71
N MET A 126 -3.18 -5.76 -28.02
CA MET A 126 -3.37 -5.91 -26.56
C MET A 126 -3.80 -7.35 -26.19
N ILE A 127 -4.69 -7.97 -26.99
CA ILE A 127 -5.09 -9.37 -26.78
C ILE A 127 -3.87 -10.28 -26.90
N VAL A 128 -3.11 -10.17 -27.99
CA VAL A 128 -1.95 -11.03 -28.24
C VAL A 128 -0.86 -10.83 -27.17
N ALA A 129 -0.51 -9.58 -26.87
CA ALA A 129 0.52 -9.25 -25.89
C ALA A 129 0.18 -9.75 -24.48
N ASN A 130 -1.08 -9.67 -24.07
CA ASN A 130 -1.49 -10.13 -22.73
C ASN A 130 -1.72 -11.65 -22.65
N LEU A 131 -1.99 -12.34 -23.74
CA LEU A 131 -2.08 -13.80 -23.76
C LEU A 131 -0.72 -14.49 -23.79
N LEU A 132 0.32 -13.84 -24.32
CA LEU A 132 1.66 -14.40 -24.34
C LEU A 132 2.25 -14.46 -22.90
N PRO A 133 2.81 -15.62 -22.48
CA PRO A 133 3.28 -15.80 -21.09
C PRO A 133 4.71 -15.26 -20.91
N PHE A 134 4.83 -13.96 -20.57
CA PHE A 134 6.13 -13.36 -20.23
C PHE A 134 6.02 -12.39 -19.06
N THR A 135 7.15 -11.91 -18.56
CA THR A 135 7.21 -10.92 -17.48
C THR A 135 7.72 -9.59 -17.99
N VAL A 136 7.12 -8.50 -17.50
CA VAL A 136 7.57 -7.13 -17.73
C VAL A 136 8.25 -6.60 -16.48
N LYS A 137 9.41 -5.95 -16.63
CA LYS A 137 10.10 -5.29 -15.52
C LYS A 137 9.41 -3.98 -15.21
N VAL A 138 8.99 -3.80 -13.97
CA VAL A 138 8.43 -2.55 -13.41
C VAL A 138 9.36 -2.02 -12.32
N LYS A 139 9.12 -0.79 -11.84
CA LYS A 139 9.98 -0.14 -10.83
C LYS A 139 10.19 -1.02 -9.60
N ASP A 140 9.14 -1.68 -9.12
CA ASP A 140 9.14 -2.44 -7.87
C ASP A 140 9.22 -3.97 -8.08
N GLY A 141 9.71 -4.42 -9.25
CA GLY A 141 9.87 -5.85 -9.52
C GLY A 141 9.55 -6.29 -10.95
N ARG A 142 8.95 -7.47 -11.07
CA ARG A 142 8.49 -8.03 -12.35
C ARG A 142 7.01 -8.39 -12.25
N VAL A 143 6.23 -8.02 -13.25
CA VAL A 143 4.81 -8.35 -13.36
C VAL A 143 4.63 -9.30 -14.54
N GLY A 144 3.90 -10.39 -14.32
CA GLY A 144 3.52 -11.32 -15.38
C GLY A 144 2.33 -10.79 -16.18
N THR A 145 2.32 -11.07 -17.49
CA THR A 145 1.13 -10.88 -18.33
C THR A 145 -0.02 -11.75 -17.85
N ASP A 146 -1.26 -11.47 -18.26
CA ASP A 146 -2.44 -12.27 -17.88
C ASP A 146 -2.28 -13.73 -18.30
N GLY A 147 -1.73 -14.00 -19.50
CA GLY A 147 -1.44 -15.34 -19.98
C GLY A 147 -0.47 -16.10 -19.08
N LEU A 148 0.58 -15.43 -18.60
CA LEU A 148 1.50 -16.05 -17.64
C LEU A 148 0.82 -16.32 -16.30
N GLN A 149 0.05 -15.36 -15.80
CA GLN A 149 -0.67 -15.52 -14.53
C GLN A 149 -1.73 -16.64 -14.63
N LEU A 150 -2.47 -16.73 -15.74
CA LEU A 150 -3.41 -17.83 -16.00
C LEU A 150 -2.70 -19.17 -16.07
N LEU A 151 -1.58 -19.27 -16.77
CA LEU A 151 -0.77 -20.48 -16.84
C LEU A 151 -0.29 -20.92 -15.44
N GLN A 152 0.21 -19.98 -14.65
CA GLN A 152 0.62 -20.25 -13.27
C GLN A 152 -0.56 -20.72 -12.39
N LEU A 153 -1.75 -20.14 -12.56
CA LEU A 153 -2.97 -20.61 -11.86
C LEU A 153 -3.36 -22.04 -12.24
N MET A 154 -3.22 -22.40 -13.52
CA MET A 154 -3.52 -23.76 -14.01
C MET A 154 -2.49 -24.78 -13.51
N GLN A 155 -1.22 -24.44 -13.47
CA GLN A 155 -0.13 -25.31 -13.02
C GLN A 155 -0.02 -25.45 -11.51
N ALA A 156 -0.57 -24.49 -10.76
CA ALA A 156 -0.49 -24.51 -9.31
C ALA A 156 -1.25 -25.70 -8.73
N LYS A 157 -0.68 -26.38 -7.72
CA LYS A 157 -1.32 -27.52 -7.02
C LYS A 157 -2.66 -27.12 -6.41
N SER A 158 -3.62 -28.05 -6.37
CA SER A 158 -4.90 -27.83 -5.69
C SER A 158 -4.65 -27.42 -4.23
N GLY A 159 -5.33 -26.34 -3.78
CA GLY A 159 -5.16 -25.81 -2.42
C GLY A 159 -4.02 -24.83 -2.23
N ALA A 160 -3.09 -24.64 -3.20
CA ALA A 160 -2.08 -23.59 -3.07
C ALA A 160 -2.73 -22.20 -3.08
N PRO A 161 -2.29 -21.25 -2.24
CA PRO A 161 -2.85 -19.91 -2.18
C PRO A 161 -2.61 -19.17 -3.51
N THR A 162 -3.51 -18.23 -3.83
CA THR A 162 -3.29 -17.28 -4.93
C THR A 162 -2.17 -16.28 -4.55
N ALA A 163 -1.56 -15.61 -5.52
CA ALA A 163 -0.58 -14.55 -5.23
C ALA A 163 -1.15 -13.48 -4.30
N ILE A 164 -2.42 -13.11 -4.48
CA ILE A 164 -3.13 -12.15 -3.62
C ILE A 164 -3.35 -12.74 -2.22
N GLY A 165 -3.75 -14.01 -2.13
CA GLY A 165 -3.87 -14.73 -0.86
C GLY A 165 -2.54 -14.88 -0.14
N THR A 166 -1.44 -15.10 -0.87
CA THR A 166 -0.09 -15.16 -0.30
C THR A 166 0.32 -13.81 0.29
N ALA A 167 0.10 -12.70 -0.42
CA ALA A 167 0.40 -11.37 0.10
C ALA A 167 -0.39 -11.03 1.38
N TYR A 168 -1.68 -11.40 1.44
CA TYR A 168 -2.48 -11.26 2.65
C TYR A 168 -1.95 -12.15 3.78
N ALA A 169 -1.67 -13.42 3.48
CA ALA A 169 -1.12 -14.37 4.46
C ALA A 169 0.23 -13.89 5.00
N GLN A 170 1.11 -13.34 4.18
CA GLN A 170 2.37 -12.76 4.61
C GLN A 170 2.17 -11.56 5.54
N MET A 171 1.23 -10.66 5.21
CA MET A 171 0.90 -9.52 6.07
C MET A 171 0.44 -10.00 7.47
N ILE A 172 -0.46 -10.99 7.52
CA ILE A 172 -0.95 -11.53 8.80
C ILE A 172 0.09 -12.40 9.49
N ALA A 173 0.89 -13.17 8.75
CA ALA A 173 1.93 -14.05 9.31
C ALA A 173 3.04 -13.29 10.00
N THR A 174 3.27 -12.02 9.65
CA THR A 174 4.17 -11.11 10.39
C THR A 174 3.80 -11.05 11.87
N TYR A 175 2.51 -11.20 12.19
CA TYR A 175 1.96 -11.13 13.54
C TYR A 175 1.53 -12.49 14.11
N ALA A 176 1.67 -13.59 13.35
CA ALA A 176 1.27 -14.93 13.80
C ALA A 176 2.49 -15.75 14.23
N HIS A 177 2.48 -16.26 15.45
CA HIS A 177 3.50 -17.20 15.91
C HIS A 177 3.31 -18.60 15.30
N GLY A 178 4.41 -19.21 14.89
CA GLY A 178 4.49 -20.65 14.65
C GLY A 178 4.10 -21.15 13.26
N GLY A 179 4.05 -20.29 12.25
CA GLY A 179 3.91 -20.72 10.84
C GLY A 179 2.57 -21.35 10.46
N VAL A 180 1.63 -21.44 11.38
CA VAL A 180 0.24 -21.87 11.10
C VAL A 180 -0.57 -20.61 10.82
N SER A 181 -0.89 -20.39 9.56
CA SER A 181 -1.86 -19.35 9.19
C SER A 181 -3.18 -19.64 9.91
N PRO A 182 -3.69 -18.73 10.77
CA PRO A 182 -4.99 -18.91 11.36
C PRO A 182 -6.05 -19.05 10.26
N PRO A 183 -7.18 -19.75 10.50
CA PRO A 183 -8.28 -19.78 9.54
C PRO A 183 -8.76 -18.35 9.32
N PHE A 184 -8.56 -17.82 8.10
CA PHE A 184 -8.87 -16.43 7.79
C PHE A 184 -10.37 -16.23 7.64
N THR A 185 -10.93 -15.39 8.49
CA THR A 185 -12.12 -14.64 8.14
C THR A 185 -11.65 -13.52 7.17
N PRO A 186 -12.28 -13.31 6.01
CA PRO A 186 -11.86 -12.25 5.12
C PRO A 186 -12.02 -10.90 5.83
N ALA A 187 -10.93 -10.18 6.00
CA ALA A 187 -11.00 -8.79 6.40
C ALA A 187 -11.94 -8.06 5.43
N SER A 188 -12.82 -7.22 5.95
CA SER A 188 -13.75 -6.50 5.08
C SER A 188 -12.95 -5.65 4.07
N PRO A 189 -13.41 -5.48 2.82
CA PRO A 189 -12.76 -4.61 1.85
C PRO A 189 -12.52 -3.19 2.39
N ARG A 190 -13.44 -2.71 3.24
CA ARG A 190 -13.34 -1.42 3.91
C ARG A 190 -12.17 -1.37 4.88
N LEU A 191 -11.96 -2.42 5.69
CA LEU A 191 -10.80 -2.50 6.59
C LEU A 191 -9.49 -2.53 5.78
N MET A 192 -9.42 -3.35 4.74
CA MET A 192 -8.24 -3.43 3.87
C MET A 192 -7.94 -2.09 3.20
N TYR A 193 -8.98 -1.37 2.73
CA TYR A 193 -8.81 -0.02 2.22
C TYR A 193 -8.14 0.90 3.26
N GLN A 194 -8.61 0.90 4.50
CA GLN A 194 -8.04 1.74 5.55
C GLN A 194 -6.59 1.35 5.89
N LEU A 195 -6.28 0.07 6.01
CA LEU A 195 -4.91 -0.40 6.31
C LEU A 195 -3.89 0.05 5.25
N PHE A 196 -4.29 0.07 3.97
CA PHE A 196 -3.42 0.49 2.86
C PHE A 196 -3.58 1.95 2.43
N ARG A 197 -4.33 2.75 3.18
CA ARG A 197 -4.59 4.14 2.86
C ARG A 197 -3.34 5.01 3.06
N MET A 198 -2.80 5.57 1.98
CA MET A 198 -1.57 6.35 2.00
C MET A 198 -1.80 7.85 2.21
N ASP A 199 -2.97 8.39 1.81
CA ASP A 199 -3.29 9.81 1.95
C ASP A 199 -3.49 10.25 3.42
N ARG A 200 -3.61 9.31 4.36
CA ARG A 200 -3.63 9.58 5.80
C ARG A 200 -2.37 10.31 6.33
N TRP A 201 -1.27 10.23 5.58
CA TRP A 201 -0.02 10.86 5.97
C TRP A 201 0.07 12.34 5.63
N SER A 202 -0.74 12.82 4.66
CA SER A 202 -0.67 14.17 4.11
C SER A 202 -1.98 14.94 4.15
N ASN A 203 -3.11 14.27 4.46
CA ASN A 203 -4.44 14.87 4.50
C ASN A 203 -5.08 14.68 5.89
N PRO A 204 -5.27 15.76 6.68
CA PRO A 204 -5.86 15.67 8.02
C PRO A 204 -7.28 15.11 8.07
N ALA A 205 -8.10 15.34 7.03
CA ALA A 205 -9.43 14.76 6.97
C ALA A 205 -9.37 13.24 6.73
N ALA A 206 -8.46 12.80 5.86
CA ALA A 206 -8.20 11.40 5.62
C ALA A 206 -7.62 10.70 6.86
N ALA A 207 -6.76 11.37 7.61
CA ALA A 207 -6.21 10.88 8.88
C ALA A 207 -7.31 10.64 9.92
N ARG A 208 -8.22 11.60 10.11
CA ARG A 208 -9.36 11.45 11.04
C ARG A 208 -10.28 10.30 10.63
N GLU A 209 -10.68 10.24 9.36
CA GLU A 209 -11.52 9.13 8.86
C GLU A 209 -10.84 7.77 9.07
N PHE A 210 -9.52 7.69 8.85
CA PHE A 210 -8.72 6.49 9.08
C PHE A 210 -8.77 6.06 10.56
N VAL A 211 -8.46 6.96 11.49
CA VAL A 211 -8.47 6.67 12.94
C VAL A 211 -9.85 6.22 13.40
N GLU A 212 -10.90 6.96 13.04
CA GLU A 212 -12.28 6.61 13.39
C GLU A 212 -12.72 5.25 12.81
N ALA A 213 -12.33 4.96 11.56
CA ALA A 213 -12.68 3.69 10.92
C ALA A 213 -12.01 2.51 11.65
N LEU A 214 -10.72 2.60 11.96
CA LEU A 214 -10.01 1.52 12.67
C LEU A 214 -10.50 1.35 14.10
N LEU A 215 -10.78 2.43 14.82
CA LEU A 215 -11.37 2.36 16.16
C LEU A 215 -12.76 1.71 16.13
N ARG A 216 -13.58 2.00 15.13
CA ARG A 216 -14.89 1.33 14.95
C ARG A 216 -14.72 -0.16 14.70
N GLU A 217 -13.77 -0.58 13.86
CA GLU A 217 -13.53 -2.02 13.61
C GLU A 217 -13.06 -2.73 14.87
N LEU A 218 -12.16 -2.14 15.66
CA LEU A 218 -11.76 -2.67 16.95
C LEU A 218 -12.93 -2.79 17.94
N GLY A 219 -13.85 -1.82 17.92
CA GLY A 219 -15.04 -1.80 18.78
C GLY A 219 -16.09 -2.88 18.43
N ARG A 220 -16.07 -3.42 17.20
CA ARG A 220 -16.99 -4.48 16.76
C ARG A 220 -16.69 -5.85 17.38
N GLY A 221 -15.44 -6.09 17.80
CA GLY A 221 -15.04 -7.33 18.45
C GLY A 221 -15.13 -8.60 17.58
N ILE A 222 -15.11 -8.44 16.24
CA ILE A 222 -15.26 -9.55 15.27
C ILE A 222 -13.94 -9.94 14.58
N LEU A 223 -12.86 -9.20 14.86
CA LEU A 223 -11.55 -9.45 14.27
C LEU A 223 -10.89 -10.67 14.91
N LEU A 224 -10.15 -11.44 14.12
CA LEU A 224 -9.26 -12.47 14.66
C LEU A 224 -8.09 -11.81 15.40
N ALA A 225 -7.47 -12.53 16.34
CA ALA A 225 -6.38 -12.00 17.15
C ALA A 225 -5.25 -11.36 16.33
N ALA A 226 -4.83 -12.02 15.23
CA ALA A 226 -3.80 -11.49 14.35
C ALA A 226 -4.27 -10.26 13.55
N GLU A 227 -5.52 -10.26 13.07
CA GLU A 227 -6.12 -9.10 12.38
C GLU A 227 -6.24 -7.91 13.32
N GLU A 228 -6.69 -8.14 14.53
CA GLU A 228 -6.81 -7.12 15.57
C GLU A 228 -5.44 -6.53 15.92
N ALA A 229 -4.41 -7.36 16.06
CA ALA A 229 -3.05 -6.92 16.30
C ALA A 229 -2.52 -6.02 15.16
N VAL A 230 -2.77 -6.39 13.89
CA VAL A 230 -2.43 -5.56 12.70
C VAL A 230 -3.16 -4.22 12.73
N VAL A 231 -4.45 -4.22 13.04
CA VAL A 231 -5.25 -2.97 13.12
C VAL A 231 -4.71 -2.06 14.21
N ILE A 232 -4.42 -2.61 15.39
CA ILE A 232 -3.85 -1.85 16.51
C ILE A 232 -2.48 -1.29 16.12
N ASP A 233 -1.58 -2.11 15.58
CA ASP A 233 -0.23 -1.69 15.21
C ASP A 233 -0.25 -0.60 14.14
N THR A 234 -1.12 -0.73 13.15
CA THR A 234 -1.30 0.29 12.10
C THR A 234 -1.80 1.63 12.68
N LEU A 235 -2.69 1.57 13.67
CA LEU A 235 -3.22 2.74 14.37
C LEU A 235 -2.13 3.40 15.24
N VAL A 236 -1.38 2.59 15.98
CA VAL A 236 -0.25 3.04 16.80
C VAL A 236 0.84 3.66 15.92
N THR A 237 1.23 3.00 14.84
CA THR A 237 2.21 3.54 13.88
C THR A 237 1.77 4.89 13.31
N HIS A 238 0.47 5.03 12.99
CA HIS A 238 -0.07 6.32 12.56
C HIS A 238 0.10 7.39 13.62
N ALA A 239 -0.26 7.09 14.87
CA ALA A 239 -0.11 8.03 15.98
C ALA A 239 1.34 8.45 16.21
N LEU A 240 2.27 7.50 16.13
CA LEU A 240 3.70 7.74 16.32
C LEU A 240 4.30 8.59 15.18
N VAL A 241 3.94 8.33 13.94
CA VAL A 241 4.46 9.06 12.78
C VAL A 241 3.89 10.47 12.69
N CYS A 242 2.58 10.63 12.88
CA CYS A 242 1.90 11.93 12.76
C CYS A 242 1.87 12.75 14.05
N GLY A 243 2.23 12.17 15.20
CA GLY A 243 2.09 12.83 16.49
C GLY A 243 0.63 13.06 16.88
N ASP A 244 -0.28 12.12 16.52
CA ASP A 244 -1.71 12.29 16.77
C ASP A 244 -2.04 12.31 18.25
N ALA A 245 -2.27 13.51 18.78
CA ALA A 245 -2.59 13.74 20.19
C ALA A 245 -3.89 13.04 20.63
N SER A 246 -4.84 12.79 19.72
CA SER A 246 -6.11 12.14 20.04
C SER A 246 -5.96 10.67 20.43
N LEU A 247 -4.91 10.02 19.93
CA LEU A 247 -4.59 8.62 20.23
C LEU A 247 -3.66 8.45 21.42
N ARG A 248 -2.91 9.50 21.82
CA ARG A 248 -1.91 9.44 22.89
C ARG A 248 -2.42 8.81 24.19
N PRO A 249 -3.63 9.14 24.71
CA PRO A 249 -4.15 8.53 25.93
C PRO A 249 -4.45 7.02 25.80
N ARG A 250 -4.58 6.51 24.57
CA ARG A 250 -4.93 5.12 24.27
C ARG A 250 -3.72 4.24 23.95
N LEU A 251 -2.56 4.82 23.66
CA LEU A 251 -1.38 4.09 23.19
C LEU A 251 -0.95 2.97 24.12
N ASP A 252 -0.95 3.22 25.43
CA ASP A 252 -0.58 2.22 26.43
C ASP A 252 -1.50 1.00 26.39
N ALA A 253 -2.82 1.23 26.46
CA ALA A 253 -3.82 0.16 26.46
C ALA A 253 -3.84 -0.61 25.13
N LEU A 254 -3.73 0.09 24.00
CA LEU A 254 -3.72 -0.51 22.66
C LEU A 254 -2.50 -1.42 22.49
N THR A 255 -1.30 -0.95 22.80
CA THR A 255 -0.07 -1.74 22.62
C THR A 255 0.00 -2.93 23.58
N GLN A 256 -0.48 -2.79 24.83
CA GLN A 256 -0.64 -3.93 25.73
C GLN A 256 -1.63 -4.97 25.19
N ARG A 257 -2.76 -4.51 24.63
CA ARG A 257 -3.76 -5.39 24.01
C ARG A 257 -3.15 -6.16 22.85
N ALA A 258 -2.44 -5.49 21.93
CA ALA A 258 -1.79 -6.12 20.80
C ALA A 258 -0.80 -7.22 21.23
N LEU A 259 0.05 -6.95 22.22
CA LEU A 259 1.01 -7.92 22.74
C LEU A 259 0.37 -9.12 23.44
N ARG A 260 -0.77 -8.93 24.09
CA ARG A 260 -1.53 -10.07 24.66
C ARG A 260 -2.15 -10.95 23.59
N LEU A 261 -2.56 -10.36 22.47
CA LEU A 261 -3.13 -11.10 21.33
C LEU A 261 -2.07 -11.89 20.57
N VAL A 262 -0.94 -11.23 20.29
CA VAL A 262 0.16 -11.79 19.49
C VAL A 262 1.49 -11.25 20.05
N PRO A 263 2.24 -12.03 20.83
CA PRO A 263 3.58 -11.65 21.26
C PRO A 263 4.55 -11.71 20.09
N HIS A 264 4.91 -10.54 19.53
CA HIS A 264 5.75 -10.38 18.36
C HIS A 264 6.71 -9.20 18.51
N ASP A 265 7.89 -9.26 17.89
CA ASP A 265 8.95 -8.24 18.04
C ASP A 265 8.51 -6.87 17.50
N THR A 266 7.84 -6.81 16.37
CA THR A 266 7.26 -5.55 15.83
C THR A 266 6.32 -4.89 16.84
N LEU A 267 5.42 -5.67 17.46
CA LEU A 267 4.51 -5.16 18.49
C LEU A 267 5.21 -4.74 19.77
N SER A 268 6.34 -5.41 20.12
CA SER A 268 7.21 -4.98 21.22
C SER A 268 7.86 -3.62 20.90
N GLY A 269 8.31 -3.42 19.66
CA GLY A 269 8.80 -2.13 19.16
C GLY A 269 7.75 -1.02 19.26
N SER A 270 6.54 -1.29 18.77
CA SER A 270 5.41 -0.38 18.87
C SER A 270 5.05 -0.06 20.33
N ARG A 271 5.19 -1.03 21.23
CA ARG A 271 5.03 -0.83 22.68
C ARG A 271 6.08 0.11 23.27
N GLY A 272 7.37 -0.14 22.98
CA GLY A 272 8.46 0.71 23.43
C GLY A 272 8.32 2.14 22.93
N ALA A 273 8.03 2.30 21.63
CA ALA A 273 7.79 3.60 21.00
C ALA A 273 6.58 4.34 21.61
N ALA A 274 5.47 3.65 21.87
CA ALA A 274 4.30 4.20 22.53
C ALA A 274 4.60 4.70 23.95
N LEU A 275 5.41 3.97 24.71
CA LEU A 275 5.84 4.40 26.05
C LEU A 275 6.66 5.69 26.00
N VAL A 276 7.57 5.81 25.04
CA VAL A 276 8.32 7.06 24.81
C VAL A 276 7.36 8.21 24.42
N GLU A 277 6.40 7.95 23.53
CA GLU A 277 5.43 8.96 23.09
C GLU A 277 4.59 9.52 24.24
N ILE A 278 4.27 8.72 25.26
CA ILE A 278 3.52 9.16 26.44
C ILE A 278 4.40 9.66 27.59
N GLY A 279 5.72 9.80 27.37
CA GLY A 279 6.68 10.35 28.33
C GLY A 279 7.25 9.32 29.33
N ARG A 280 6.96 8.02 29.19
CA ARG A 280 7.55 6.95 30.02
C ARG A 280 8.90 6.51 29.44
N TYR A 281 9.84 7.44 29.38
CA TYR A 281 11.10 7.31 28.65
C TYR A 281 11.96 6.13 29.11
N ALA A 282 12.14 5.94 30.41
CA ALA A 282 12.98 4.86 30.93
C ALA A 282 12.44 3.47 30.59
N GLU A 283 11.12 3.29 30.70
CA GLU A 283 10.46 2.03 30.35
C GLU A 283 10.49 1.76 28.84
N GLY A 284 10.19 2.79 28.05
CA GLY A 284 10.24 2.69 26.59
C GLY A 284 11.65 2.35 26.10
N LYS A 285 12.67 3.02 26.64
CA LYS A 285 14.09 2.76 26.36
C LYS A 285 14.44 1.30 26.63
N ALA A 286 14.12 0.77 27.81
CA ALA A 286 14.45 -0.60 28.16
C ALA A 286 13.85 -1.63 27.19
N VAL A 287 12.61 -1.43 26.76
CA VAL A 287 11.97 -2.29 25.75
C VAL A 287 12.68 -2.20 24.41
N LEU A 288 13.01 -0.99 23.95
CA LEU A 288 13.63 -0.75 22.65
C LEU A 288 15.09 -1.22 22.58
N GLU A 289 15.86 -1.07 23.65
CA GLU A 289 17.24 -1.60 23.75
C GLU A 289 17.25 -3.13 23.71
N ALA A 290 16.33 -3.78 24.42
CA ALA A 290 16.17 -5.22 24.35
C ALA A 290 15.77 -5.72 22.96
N LEU A 291 15.01 -4.91 22.20
CA LEU A 291 14.58 -5.23 20.86
C LEU A 291 15.70 -5.07 19.84
N ILE A 292 16.41 -3.93 19.84
CA ILE A 292 17.44 -3.64 18.84
C ILE A 292 18.67 -4.56 18.94
N ALA A 293 18.86 -5.19 20.10
CA ALA A 293 19.88 -6.21 20.28
C ALA A 293 19.56 -7.53 19.57
N ARG A 294 18.33 -7.72 19.06
CA ARG A 294 17.92 -8.92 18.33
C ARG A 294 18.31 -8.82 16.87
N SER A 295 18.61 -9.96 16.27
CA SER A 295 18.83 -10.05 14.82
C SER A 295 17.53 -10.24 14.05
N GLY A 296 17.48 -9.77 12.81
CA GLY A 296 16.38 -10.05 11.87
C GLY A 296 15.19 -9.09 11.94
N LEU A 297 15.35 -7.93 12.59
CA LEU A 297 14.33 -6.87 12.52
C LEU A 297 14.21 -6.32 11.09
N ALA A 298 12.98 -5.97 10.70
CA ALA A 298 12.75 -5.30 9.43
C ALA A 298 13.39 -3.89 9.44
N PRO A 299 13.86 -3.38 8.28
CA PRO A 299 14.50 -2.06 8.22
C PRO A 299 13.66 -0.92 8.80
N PHE A 300 12.35 -0.95 8.62
CA PHE A 300 11.44 0.04 9.19
C PHE A 300 11.34 -0.08 10.72
N ASP A 301 11.36 -1.30 11.26
CA ASP A 301 11.34 -1.52 12.72
C ASP A 301 12.64 -1.03 13.38
N ILE A 302 13.79 -1.22 12.71
CA ILE A 302 15.07 -0.65 13.14
C ILE A 302 14.98 0.86 13.19
N PHE A 303 14.55 1.51 12.10
CA PHE A 303 14.38 2.96 12.01
C PHE A 303 13.47 3.50 13.14
N MET A 304 12.29 2.91 13.32
CA MET A 304 11.37 3.31 14.39
C MET A 304 11.96 3.15 15.79
N THR A 305 12.69 2.07 16.01
CA THR A 305 13.37 1.81 17.28
C THR A 305 14.43 2.87 17.57
N GLU A 306 15.29 3.19 16.61
CA GLU A 306 16.35 4.19 16.73
C GLU A 306 15.78 5.60 16.99
N VAL A 307 14.71 6.00 16.27
CA VAL A 307 14.02 7.29 16.49
C VAL A 307 13.56 7.43 17.93
N HIS A 308 12.91 6.39 18.47
CA HIS A 308 12.36 6.45 19.80
C HIS A 308 13.45 6.28 20.90
N LEU A 309 14.56 5.61 20.61
CA LEU A 309 15.73 5.61 21.48
C LEU A 309 16.36 7.00 21.57
N ALA A 310 16.51 7.70 20.42
CA ALA A 310 16.99 9.10 20.41
C ALA A 310 16.10 9.99 21.30
N ARG A 311 14.77 9.91 21.10
CA ARG A 311 13.79 10.67 21.88
C ARG A 311 13.78 10.31 23.37
N ALA A 312 13.90 9.02 23.70
CA ALA A 312 13.96 8.55 25.09
C ALA A 312 15.19 9.07 25.81
N GLU A 313 16.37 9.01 25.18
CA GLU A 313 17.62 9.52 25.76
C GLU A 313 17.56 11.03 26.00
N HIS A 314 17.01 11.79 25.04
CA HIS A 314 16.80 13.22 25.23
C HIS A 314 15.81 13.50 26.37
N GLY A 315 14.69 12.75 26.44
CA GLY A 315 13.71 12.89 27.51
C GLY A 315 14.26 12.53 28.90
N LEU A 316 15.31 11.70 28.98
CA LEU A 316 16.04 11.37 30.20
C LEU A 316 17.20 12.34 30.50
N GLY A 317 17.44 13.34 29.67
CA GLY A 317 18.56 14.28 29.81
C GLY A 317 19.90 13.77 29.25
N ASN A 318 19.97 12.58 28.68
CA ASN A 318 21.17 11.94 28.16
C ASN A 318 21.49 12.39 26.73
N ARG A 319 21.78 13.68 26.54
CA ARG A 319 21.90 14.31 25.21
C ARG A 319 22.93 13.66 24.30
N GLU A 320 24.10 13.30 24.84
CA GLU A 320 25.14 12.67 24.04
C GLU A 320 24.70 11.34 23.47
N ALA A 321 24.04 10.51 24.27
CA ALA A 321 23.46 9.25 23.83
C ALA A 321 22.35 9.48 22.79
N GLY A 322 21.46 10.45 23.05
CA GLY A 322 20.41 10.85 22.10
C GLY A 322 20.96 11.31 20.77
N SER A 323 22.04 12.11 20.77
CA SER A 323 22.69 12.55 19.54
C SER A 323 23.34 11.42 18.75
N ARG A 324 23.92 10.42 19.43
CA ARG A 324 24.44 9.21 18.77
C ARG A 324 23.32 8.44 18.05
N TRP A 325 22.18 8.27 18.73
CA TRP A 325 21.00 7.64 18.09
C TRP A 325 20.46 8.47 16.93
N ALA A 326 20.41 9.80 17.02
CA ALA A 326 19.96 10.67 15.92
C ALA A 326 20.84 10.52 14.66
N VAL A 327 22.14 10.25 14.80
CA VAL A 327 23.02 9.93 13.67
C VAL A 327 22.65 8.57 13.05
N ALA A 328 22.37 7.55 13.87
CA ALA A 328 21.92 6.24 13.38
C ALA A 328 20.60 6.35 12.63
N VAL A 329 19.62 7.08 13.17
CA VAL A 329 18.32 7.35 12.55
C VAL A 329 18.46 7.93 11.11
N ARG A 330 19.33 8.92 10.92
CA ARG A 330 19.53 9.52 9.57
C ARG A 330 20.04 8.49 8.58
N ARG A 331 20.97 7.64 8.99
CA ARG A 331 21.50 6.54 8.17
C ARG A 331 20.40 5.52 7.81
N SER A 332 19.59 5.13 8.80
CA SER A 332 18.46 4.21 8.59
C SER A 332 17.37 4.84 7.70
N ALA A 333 17.14 6.15 7.80
CA ALA A 333 16.19 6.88 6.96
C ALA A 333 16.61 6.89 5.49
N GLU A 334 17.91 7.01 5.17
CA GLU A 334 18.42 6.94 3.81
C GLU A 334 18.14 5.58 3.15
N ALA A 335 18.25 4.50 3.95
CA ALA A 335 17.94 3.14 3.50
C ALA A 335 16.43 2.88 3.33
N ASN A 336 15.59 3.62 4.05
CA ASN A 336 14.12 3.45 4.10
C ASN A 336 13.36 4.69 3.62
N ASN A 337 13.72 5.26 2.49
CA ASN A 337 13.15 6.51 1.99
C ASN A 337 11.65 6.40 1.65
N THR A 338 10.80 6.54 2.67
CA THR A 338 9.33 6.57 2.57
C THR A 338 8.78 7.87 3.12
N LEU A 339 7.53 8.22 2.78
CA LEU A 339 6.87 9.40 3.35
C LEU A 339 6.77 9.31 4.88
N ALA A 340 6.49 8.13 5.42
CA ALA A 340 6.40 7.91 6.88
C ALA A 340 7.74 8.16 7.57
N THR A 341 8.85 7.66 7.02
CA THR A 341 10.21 7.91 7.57
C THR A 341 10.59 9.38 7.50
N SER A 342 10.25 10.07 6.41
CA SER A 342 10.52 11.52 6.27
C SER A 342 9.74 12.35 7.28
N LEU A 343 8.46 12.04 7.51
CA LEU A 343 7.63 12.72 8.51
C LEU A 343 8.16 12.50 9.93
N MET A 344 8.54 11.27 10.25
CA MET A 344 9.06 10.91 11.56
C MET A 344 10.42 11.55 11.84
N LEU A 345 11.30 11.59 10.83
CA LEU A 345 12.59 12.28 10.93
C LEU A 345 12.42 13.78 11.17
N ALA A 346 11.57 14.44 10.39
CA ALA A 346 11.27 15.86 10.55
C ALA A 346 10.70 16.18 11.94
N ARG A 347 9.81 15.31 12.45
CA ARG A 347 9.25 15.44 13.78
C ARG A 347 10.33 15.31 14.86
N MET A 348 11.17 14.29 14.79
CA MET A 348 12.29 14.09 15.73
C MET A 348 13.22 15.32 15.73
N ASP A 349 13.63 15.79 14.55
CA ASP A 349 14.54 16.97 14.45
C ASP A 349 13.91 18.22 15.06
N ALA A 350 12.61 18.45 14.87
CA ALA A 350 11.89 19.57 15.48
C ALA A 350 11.83 19.46 17.01
N GLU A 351 11.57 18.27 17.57
CA GLU A 351 11.54 18.04 19.02
C GLU A 351 12.94 18.23 19.64
N LEU A 352 14.00 17.74 19.00
CA LEU A 352 15.37 17.90 19.47
C LEU A 352 15.82 19.38 19.44
N ALA A 353 15.46 20.12 18.39
CA ALA A 353 15.74 21.54 18.29
C ALA A 353 15.00 22.36 19.37
N ALA A 354 13.73 22.07 19.64
CA ALA A 354 12.95 22.74 20.68
C ALA A 354 13.54 22.49 22.08
N SER A 355 14.01 21.29 22.36
CA SER A 355 14.67 20.92 23.62
C SER A 355 16.01 21.69 23.82
N ALA A 356 16.75 21.93 22.74
CA ALA A 356 17.98 22.73 22.80
C ALA A 356 17.71 24.21 23.14
N GLN A 357 16.68 24.79 22.49
CA GLN A 357 16.31 26.19 22.69
C GLN A 357 15.73 26.48 24.08
N GLY A 358 14.93 25.55 24.63
CA GLY A 358 14.35 25.69 25.98
C GLY A 358 15.42 25.78 27.06
N ILE A 359 16.53 25.11 26.92
CA ILE A 359 17.64 25.11 27.88
C ILE A 359 18.51 26.36 27.76
N ASP A 360 18.74 26.85 26.55
CA ASP A 360 19.44 28.13 26.38
C ASP A 360 18.64 29.29 26.99
N ALA A 361 17.30 29.19 26.99
CA ALA A 361 16.43 30.15 27.67
C ALA A 361 16.51 30.05 29.21
N GLU A 362 16.51 28.83 29.78
CA GLU A 362 16.67 28.60 31.22
C GLU A 362 18.05 29.01 31.71
N ALA A 363 19.12 28.69 30.98
CA ALA A 363 20.49 29.11 31.32
C ALA A 363 20.65 30.63 31.30
N ARG A 364 20.01 31.36 30.37
CA ARG A 364 20.01 32.82 30.33
C ARG A 364 19.17 33.46 31.45
N MET A 365 18.18 32.79 31.99
CA MET A 365 17.39 33.32 33.12
C MET A 365 18.10 33.06 34.46
N GLN A 366 19.07 32.14 34.55
CA GLN A 366 19.83 31.82 35.74
C GLN A 366 21.19 32.55 35.82
N ALA A 367 21.61 33.22 34.73
CA ALA A 367 22.82 34.06 34.66
C ALA A 367 22.46 35.54 34.83
#